data_7250724972df1f41b68651c2b740c1cb
#
_entry.id   7250724972df1f41b68651c2b740c1cb
#
_cell.length_a   1.000
_cell.length_b   1.000
_cell.length_c   1.000
_cell.angle_alpha   90.00
_cell.angle_beta   90.00
_cell.angle_gamma   90.00
#
_symmetry.space_group_name_H-M   'P 1'
#
loop_
_entity.id
_entity.type
_entity.pdbx_description
1 polymer ?
#
loop_
_entity_poly.entity_id
_entity_poly.type
_entity_poly.pdbx_seq_one_letter_code
_entity_poly.pdbx_strand_id
1 'polypeptide(L)'
;MPAVRFRHDHFAILQAAAQELRERIAEEAVFVTGSVVRLHREAAEHGEISVAGTVEGDDRLYRVWMTLPEADYVQATRAHEQMLSVAVRGDLVRRGTRLLLRNPSGFTVLPESADE
;
A
#
# COMPACT_ATOMS: atom_id res chain seq x y z
N MET A 1 22.55 21.53 -0.99
CA MET A 1 22.53 20.97 -1.63
C MET A 1 22.53 20.71 -2.00
N PRO A 2 22.51 21.20 -1.65
CA PRO A 2 22.44 20.76 -2.06
C PRO A 2 22.40 20.73 -2.20
N ALA A 3 22.11 21.28 -2.02
CA ALA A 3 22.01 20.94 -2.44
C ALA A 3 21.91 21.04 -2.68
N VAL A 4 21.68 21.55 -2.48
CA VAL A 4 21.58 21.27 -2.96
C VAL A 4 21.51 21.53 -3.15
N ARG A 5 21.51 22.13 -3.15
CA ARG A 5 21.47 21.94 -3.50
C ARG A 5 21.50 22.06 -4.04
N PHE A 6 21.36 22.76 -4.00
CA PHE A 6 21.30 22.50 -4.68
C PHE A 6 21.15 23.02 -5.01
N ARG A 7 21.00 24.08 -5.56
CA ARG A 7 20.64 24.20 -5.99
C ARG A 7 19.79 24.59 -6.42
N HIS A 8 19.62 25.72 -6.92
CA HIS A 8 18.61 25.74 -7.13
C HIS A 8 18.03 25.82 -8.05
N ASP A 9 17.86 26.98 -9.38
CA ASP A 9 17.37 26.84 -10.19
C ASP A 9 17.13 25.76 -10.66
N HIS A 10 17.78 25.38 -10.95
CA HIS A 10 17.48 24.06 -11.21
C HIS A 10 16.93 23.42 -9.96
N PHE A 11 16.66 24.21 -9.04
CA PHE A 11 16.03 23.70 -7.86
C PHE A 11 14.60 23.28 -8.14
N ALA A 12 13.87 24.02 -8.97
CA ALA A 12 12.51 23.62 -9.31
C ALA A 12 12.52 22.30 -10.07
N ILE A 13 13.50 22.13 -10.93
CA ILE A 13 13.61 20.89 -11.67
C ILE A 13 13.92 19.76 -10.72
N LEU A 14 14.77 19.99 -9.74
CA LEU A 14 15.08 18.97 -8.77
C LEU A 14 13.88 18.60 -7.94
N GLN A 15 13.03 19.56 -7.64
CA GLN A 15 11.83 19.24 -6.89
C GLN A 15 10.89 18.38 -7.70
N ALA A 16 10.73 18.66 -8.96
CA ALA A 16 9.86 17.86 -9.80
C ALA A 16 10.40 16.45 -9.90
N ALA A 17 11.70 16.31 -10.07
CA ALA A 17 12.29 15.00 -10.18
C ALA A 17 12.17 14.24 -8.85
N ALA A 18 12.37 14.94 -7.74
CA ALA A 18 12.26 14.30 -6.45
C ALA A 18 10.85 13.81 -6.20
N GLN A 19 9.86 14.58 -6.67
CA GLN A 19 8.49 14.17 -6.49
C GLN A 19 8.20 12.92 -7.28
N GLU A 20 8.69 12.85 -8.50
CA GLU A 20 8.53 11.65 -9.28
C GLU A 20 9.21 10.47 -8.63
N LEU A 21 10.39 10.67 -8.10
CA LEU A 21 11.12 9.58 -7.48
C LEU A 21 10.42 9.07 -6.24
N ARG A 22 9.65 9.93 -5.58
CA ARG A 22 8.95 9.46 -4.40
C ARG A 22 7.83 8.51 -4.73
N GLU A 23 7.33 8.54 -5.94
CA GLU A 23 6.27 7.64 -6.33
C GLU A 23 6.77 6.66 -7.36
N ARG A 24 7.93 6.14 -7.12
CA ARG A 24 8.49 5.20 -8.04
C ARG A 24 7.86 3.83 -7.86
N ILE A 25 7.48 3.22 -8.94
CA ILE A 25 6.93 1.87 -8.88
C ILE A 25 8.05 0.90 -8.59
N ALA A 26 7.96 0.24 -7.46
CA ALA A 26 8.95 -0.74 -7.09
C ALA A 26 8.69 -2.08 -7.76
N GLU A 27 7.43 -2.49 -7.84
CA GLU A 27 7.08 -3.74 -8.49
C GLU A 27 5.67 -3.66 -8.98
N GLU A 28 5.42 -4.22 -10.16
CA GLU A 28 4.09 -4.19 -10.74
C GLU A 28 3.38 -5.50 -10.53
N ALA A 29 2.09 -5.41 -10.29
CA ALA A 29 1.22 -6.58 -10.26
C ALA A 29 1.69 -7.65 -9.29
N VAL A 30 1.95 -7.25 -8.06
CA VAL A 30 2.38 -8.20 -7.04
C VAL A 30 1.24 -8.43 -6.06
N PHE A 31 1.29 -9.56 -5.37
CA PHE A 31 0.34 -9.86 -4.31
C PHE A 31 0.90 -9.42 -2.97
N VAL A 32 0.02 -8.80 -2.17
CA VAL A 32 0.34 -8.47 -0.79
C VAL A 32 -0.60 -9.30 0.07
N THR A 33 -0.06 -9.98 1.05
CA THR A 33 -0.84 -10.86 1.91
C THR A 33 -0.51 -10.56 3.36
N GLY A 34 -1.52 -10.38 4.16
CA GLY A 34 -1.28 -10.10 5.57
C GLY A 34 -2.53 -9.69 6.30
N SER A 35 -2.36 -8.99 7.39
CA SER A 35 -3.47 -8.59 8.26
C SER A 35 -3.74 -7.11 8.12
N VAL A 36 -5.02 -6.76 8.12
CA VAL A 36 -5.41 -5.36 8.12
C VAL A 36 -5.14 -4.83 9.52
N VAL A 37 -4.29 -3.82 9.62
CA VAL A 37 -3.93 -3.28 10.93
C VAL A 37 -4.42 -1.86 11.12
N ARG A 38 -4.91 -1.22 10.09
CA ARG A 38 -5.43 0.13 10.22
C ARG A 38 -6.55 0.35 9.24
N LEU A 39 -7.58 1.04 9.68
CA LEU A 39 -8.73 1.36 8.85
C LEU A 39 -9.02 2.84 9.02
N HIS A 40 -9.27 3.50 7.90
CA HIS A 40 -9.59 4.92 7.95
C HIS A 40 -10.52 5.24 6.79
N ARG A 41 -11.73 5.68 7.12
CA ARG A 41 -12.69 6.01 6.08
C ARG A 41 -12.71 7.52 5.90
N GLU A 42 -12.41 7.95 4.69
CA GLU A 42 -12.42 9.37 4.42
C GLU A 42 -13.66 9.79 3.67
N ALA A 43 -14.26 8.91 2.94
CA ALA A 43 -15.44 9.24 2.15
C ALA A 43 -16.34 8.03 2.09
N ALA A 44 -17.57 8.25 1.64
CA ALA A 44 -18.52 7.14 1.58
C ALA A 44 -18.12 6.10 0.55
N GLU A 45 -17.42 6.52 -0.50
CA GLU A 45 -17.13 5.61 -1.59
C GLU A 45 -15.84 4.81 -1.42
N HIS A 46 -15.00 5.16 -0.49
CA HIS A 46 -13.75 4.44 -0.36
C HIS A 46 -13.14 4.69 1.01
N GLY A 47 -12.19 3.87 1.36
CA GLY A 47 -11.47 4.02 2.62
C GLY A 47 -10.03 3.58 2.45
N GLU A 48 -9.20 4.01 3.35
CA GLU A 48 -7.79 3.69 3.35
C GLU A 48 -7.51 2.64 4.39
N ILE A 49 -6.70 1.66 4.05
CA ILE A 49 -6.28 0.65 5.02
C ILE A 49 -4.77 0.49 4.94
N SER A 50 -4.20 -0.09 5.98
CA SER A 50 -2.84 -0.58 5.87
C SER A 50 -2.83 -2.05 6.25
N VAL A 51 -1.99 -2.79 5.56
CA VAL A 51 -1.84 -4.23 5.73
C VAL A 51 -0.42 -4.49 6.19
N ALA A 52 -0.27 -5.23 7.26
CA ALA A 52 1.04 -5.68 7.71
C ALA A 52 1.20 -7.11 7.22
N GLY A 53 2.13 -7.31 6.32
CA GLY A 53 2.28 -8.63 5.74
C GLY A 53 3.45 -8.71 4.79
N THR A 54 3.40 -9.67 3.91
CA THR A 54 4.49 -9.93 2.99
C THR A 54 4.08 -9.57 1.57
N VAL A 55 5.06 -9.23 0.79
CA VAL A 55 4.89 -8.96 -0.62
C VAL A 55 5.40 -10.18 -1.36
N GLU A 56 4.71 -10.52 -2.44
CA GLU A 56 5.07 -11.68 -3.23
C GLU A 56 6.57 -11.67 -3.56
N GLY A 57 7.23 -12.75 -3.27
CA GLY A 57 8.65 -12.87 -3.56
C GLY A 57 9.56 -12.34 -2.46
N ASP A 58 9.00 -11.89 -1.35
CA ASP A 58 9.81 -11.32 -0.27
C ASP A 58 9.25 -11.82 1.06
N ASP A 59 10.14 -12.31 1.93
CA ASP A 59 9.72 -12.83 3.21
C ASP A 59 9.60 -11.80 4.30
N ARG A 60 10.05 -10.60 4.08
CA ARG A 60 10.05 -9.60 5.14
C ARG A 60 8.67 -9.03 5.34
N LEU A 61 8.41 -8.54 6.54
CA LEU A 61 7.14 -7.93 6.85
C LEU A 61 7.20 -6.45 6.49
N TYR A 62 6.14 -6.00 5.85
CA TYR A 62 6.03 -4.60 5.45
C TYR A 62 4.68 -4.08 5.88
N ARG A 63 4.57 -2.78 6.00
CA ARG A 63 3.28 -2.14 6.13
C ARG A 63 2.98 -1.47 4.80
N VAL A 64 1.89 -1.88 4.17
CA VAL A 64 1.52 -1.40 2.85
C VAL A 64 0.19 -0.68 2.96
N TRP A 65 0.13 0.53 2.44
CA TRP A 65 -1.08 1.35 2.50
C TRP A 65 -1.80 1.30 1.17
N MET A 66 -3.11 1.34 1.20
CA MET A 66 -3.89 1.32 -0.03
C MET A 66 -5.26 1.91 0.20
N THR A 67 -5.86 2.43 -0.87
CA THR A 67 -7.21 2.95 -0.84
C THR A 67 -8.09 1.95 -1.56
N LEU A 68 -9.17 1.53 -0.91
CA LEU A 68 -10.06 0.52 -1.44
C LEU A 68 -11.42 1.11 -1.74
N PRO A 69 -12.11 0.62 -2.77
CA PRO A 69 -13.49 1.02 -2.97
C PRO A 69 -14.37 0.48 -1.85
N GLU A 70 -15.58 0.98 -1.77
CA GLU A 70 -16.46 0.69 -0.66
C GLU A 70 -16.63 -0.81 -0.41
N ALA A 71 -16.88 -1.58 -1.44
CA ALA A 71 -17.14 -3.00 -1.25
C ALA A 71 -15.94 -3.71 -0.64
N ASP A 72 -14.75 -3.36 -1.09
CA ASP A 72 -13.55 -3.99 -0.56
C ASP A 72 -13.24 -3.48 0.84
N TYR A 73 -13.53 -2.22 1.10
CA TYR A 73 -13.28 -1.66 2.42
C TYR A 73 -14.15 -2.36 3.46
N VAL A 74 -15.39 -2.67 3.12
CA VAL A 74 -16.27 -3.40 4.02
C VAL A 74 -15.69 -4.77 4.33
N GLN A 75 -15.15 -5.44 3.32
CA GLN A 75 -14.52 -6.73 3.55
C GLN A 75 -13.28 -6.59 4.42
N ALA A 76 -12.52 -5.54 4.23
CA ALA A 76 -11.34 -5.31 5.06
C ALA A 76 -11.74 -5.09 6.51
N THR A 77 -12.83 -4.39 6.75
CA THR A 77 -13.32 -4.16 8.08
C THR A 77 -13.68 -5.48 8.76
N ARG A 78 -14.34 -6.36 8.04
CA ARG A 78 -14.68 -7.66 8.59
C ARG A 78 -13.46 -8.50 8.87
N ALA A 79 -12.52 -8.47 7.97
CA ALA A 79 -11.30 -9.24 8.16
C ALA A 79 -10.56 -8.75 9.40
N HIS A 80 -10.52 -7.44 9.59
CA HIS A 80 -9.86 -6.87 10.74
C HIS A 80 -10.57 -7.30 12.03
N GLU A 81 -11.89 -7.25 12.01
CA GLU A 81 -12.68 -7.61 13.17
C GLU A 81 -12.51 -9.07 13.52
N GLN A 82 -12.41 -9.92 12.55
CA GLN A 82 -12.31 -11.36 12.76
C GLN A 82 -10.89 -11.88 12.75
N MET A 83 -9.93 -10.97 12.63
CA MET A 83 -8.51 -11.31 12.64
C MET A 83 -8.14 -12.27 11.53
N LEU A 84 -8.71 -12.07 10.35
CA LEU A 84 -8.42 -12.88 9.19
C LEU A 84 -7.42 -12.16 8.31
N SER A 85 -6.65 -12.93 7.57
CA SER A 85 -5.71 -12.36 6.61
C SER A 85 -6.41 -12.02 5.32
N VAL A 86 -5.79 -11.12 4.56
CA VAL A 86 -6.32 -10.72 3.27
C VAL A 86 -5.22 -10.82 2.23
N ALA A 87 -5.61 -10.89 0.99
CA ALA A 87 -4.69 -10.86 -0.14
C ALA A 87 -5.22 -9.85 -1.14
N VAL A 88 -4.32 -9.10 -1.74
CA VAL A 88 -4.71 -8.11 -2.72
C VAL A 88 -3.56 -7.94 -3.70
N ARG A 89 -3.89 -7.62 -4.94
CA ARG A 89 -2.90 -7.47 -5.98
C ARG A 89 -2.86 -6.02 -6.43
N GLY A 90 -1.70 -5.55 -6.78
CA GLY A 90 -1.57 -4.20 -7.29
C GLY A 90 -0.13 -3.85 -7.56
N ASP A 91 0.11 -2.58 -7.81
CA ASP A 91 1.45 -2.10 -8.10
C ASP A 91 2.04 -1.51 -6.83
N LEU A 92 3.18 -2.03 -6.44
CA LEU A 92 3.83 -1.57 -5.24
C LEU A 92 4.62 -0.32 -5.55
N VAL A 93 4.35 0.75 -4.83
CA VAL A 93 4.96 2.04 -5.08
C VAL A 93 5.61 2.51 -3.79
N ARG A 94 6.79 3.07 -3.91
CA ARG A 94 7.46 3.65 -2.75
C ARG A 94 7.29 5.15 -2.80
N ARG A 95 6.76 5.70 -1.74
CA ARG A 95 6.57 7.13 -1.64
C ARG A 95 7.17 7.59 -0.33
N GLY A 96 8.33 8.22 -0.39
CA GLY A 96 9.06 8.55 0.80
C GLY A 96 9.45 7.28 1.51
N THR A 97 9.07 7.14 2.76
CA THR A 97 9.36 5.93 3.51
C THR A 97 8.18 4.97 3.55
N ARG A 98 7.12 5.28 2.81
CA ARG A 98 5.93 4.44 2.82
C ARG A 98 5.86 3.58 1.59
N LEU A 99 5.30 2.40 1.75
CA LEU A 99 4.94 1.56 0.63
C LEU A 99 3.45 1.69 0.40
N LEU A 100 3.08 1.93 -0.83
CA LEU A 100 1.68 2.07 -1.21
C LEU A 100 1.37 1.03 -2.28
N LEU A 101 0.14 0.55 -2.28
CA LEU A 101 -0.31 -0.33 -3.33
C LEU A 101 -1.27 0.47 -4.20
N ARG A 102 -0.90 0.66 -5.45
CA ARG A 102 -1.72 1.37 -6.42
C ARG A 102 -2.51 0.38 -7.24
N ASN A 103 -3.67 0.81 -7.69
CA ASN A 103 -4.52 -0.02 -8.54
C ASN A 103 -4.82 -1.36 -7.86
N PRO A 104 -5.26 -1.36 -6.60
CA PRO A 104 -5.53 -2.63 -5.93
C PRO A 104 -6.66 -3.36 -6.62
N SER A 105 -6.52 -4.66 -6.76
CA SER A 105 -7.53 -5.49 -7.38
C SER A 105 -7.53 -6.85 -6.73
N GLY A 106 -8.63 -7.58 -6.89
CA GLY A 106 -8.70 -8.92 -6.37
C GLY A 106 -8.60 -8.99 -4.86
N PHE A 107 -9.11 -7.99 -4.17
CA PHE A 107 -9.08 -8.00 -2.70
C PHE A 107 -9.90 -9.19 -2.21
N THR A 108 -9.28 -10.02 -1.39
CA THR A 108 -9.89 -11.25 -0.94
C THR A 108 -9.57 -11.49 0.52
N VAL A 109 -10.58 -11.85 1.28
CA VAL A 109 -10.37 -12.28 2.66
C VAL A 109 -10.07 -13.76 2.63
N LEU A 110 -8.95 -14.14 3.21
CA LEU A 110 -8.52 -15.52 3.19
C LEU A 110 -9.22 -16.28 4.30
N PRO A 111 -9.52 -17.55 4.08
CA PRO A 111 -10.17 -18.32 5.14
C PRO A 111 -9.20 -18.52 6.28
N GLU A 112 -9.77 -18.74 7.44
CA GLU A 112 -8.97 -19.04 8.60
C GLU A 112 -8.23 -20.32 8.33
N SER A 113 -6.92 -20.29 8.54
CA SER A 113 -6.22 -21.48 8.19
C SER A 113 -5.99 -22.32 9.36
N ALA A 114 -6.93 -22.45 10.11
CA ALA A 114 -6.80 -23.21 11.29
C ALA A 114 -6.29 -24.55 11.08
N ASP A 115 -6.28 -24.96 10.00
CA ASP A 115 -5.96 -26.15 9.76
C ASP A 115 -4.67 -26.38 9.62
N GLU A 116 -4.05 -25.67 9.65
CA GLU A 116 -2.89 -25.97 9.46
C GLU A 116 -2.24 -25.91 10.41
#